data_cfefbded0968ec68c570a346ce32eae7
#
_entry.id   cfefbded0968ec68c570a346ce32eae7
#
_cell.length_a   1.000
_cell.length_b   1.000
_cell.length_c   1.000
_cell.angle_alpha   90.00
_cell.angle_beta   90.00
_cell.angle_gamma   90.00
#
_symmetry.space_group_name_H-M   'P 1'
#
loop_
_entity.id
_entity.type
_entity.pdbx_description
1 polymer ?
#
loop_
_entity_poly.entity_id
_entity_poly.type
_entity_poly.pdbx_seq_one_letter_code
_entity_poly.pdbx_strand_id
1 'polypeptide(L)'
;MKRNKGIVRWSLIGAAIFAPLLGAAYIHHQRDNFSCEIHSAIVDENRMLDVILDFSFNNGNGFYESAGELIENGGSPQSVSNKITFRYWREDGSVILVSDETNPLPTRYETFRKYIPDFFQQRDRGLRLQITPVNASSYIFTYGGAPVFYCSKS
;
A
#
# COMPACT_ATOMS: atom_id res chain seq x y z
N MET A 1 -39.26 -14.33 -39.42
CA MET A 1 -38.58 -14.54 -38.14
C MET A 1 -37.25 -15.32 -38.18
N LYS A 2 -36.54 -15.42 -39.34
CA LYS A 2 -35.25 -16.16 -39.43
C LYS A 2 -33.96 -15.32 -39.29
N ARG A 3 -34.09 -13.99 -39.28
CA ARG A 3 -32.92 -13.08 -39.32
C ARG A 3 -32.25 -12.82 -37.96
N ASN A 4 -32.94 -13.12 -36.86
CA ASN A 4 -32.40 -12.83 -35.52
C ASN A 4 -31.43 -13.90 -34.95
N LYS A 5 -31.45 -15.13 -35.47
CA LYS A 5 -30.61 -16.22 -34.97
C LYS A 5 -29.13 -15.99 -35.28
N GLY A 6 -28.79 -15.38 -36.40
CA GLY A 6 -27.41 -15.01 -36.73
C GLY A 6 -26.83 -13.93 -35.84
N ILE A 7 -27.59 -12.86 -35.63
CA ILE A 7 -27.19 -11.73 -34.77
C ILE A 7 -26.96 -12.21 -33.32
N VAL A 8 -27.90 -12.99 -32.77
CA VAL A 8 -27.77 -13.56 -31.41
C VAL A 8 -26.52 -14.44 -31.30
N ARG A 9 -26.23 -15.25 -32.31
CA ARG A 9 -25.05 -16.14 -32.32
C ARG A 9 -23.75 -15.35 -32.33
N TRP A 10 -23.65 -14.31 -33.13
CA TRP A 10 -22.49 -13.42 -33.17
C TRP A 10 -22.33 -12.58 -31.90
N SER A 11 -23.44 -12.13 -31.33
CA SER A 11 -23.42 -11.42 -30.05
C SER A 11 -22.94 -12.30 -28.89
N LEU A 12 -23.35 -13.58 -28.86
CA LEU A 12 -22.86 -14.53 -27.85
C LEU A 12 -21.37 -14.82 -27.99
N ILE A 13 -20.87 -14.98 -29.24
CA ILE A 13 -19.43 -15.16 -29.49
C ILE A 13 -18.67 -13.92 -29.05
N GLY A 14 -19.13 -12.74 -29.41
CA GLY A 14 -18.54 -11.48 -28.97
C GLY A 14 -18.50 -11.36 -27.44
N ALA A 15 -19.60 -11.61 -26.76
CA ALA A 15 -19.67 -11.58 -25.30
C ALA A 15 -18.73 -12.59 -24.65
N ALA A 16 -18.58 -13.80 -25.20
CA ALA A 16 -17.68 -14.82 -24.68
C ALA A 16 -16.20 -14.42 -24.79
N ILE A 17 -15.83 -13.59 -25.78
CA ILE A 17 -14.47 -13.09 -25.95
C ILE A 17 -14.21 -11.84 -25.10
N PHE A 18 -15.14 -10.88 -25.11
CA PHE A 18 -14.94 -9.59 -24.44
C PHE A 18 -15.15 -9.63 -22.95
N ALA A 19 -16.08 -10.49 -22.44
CA ALA A 19 -16.32 -10.56 -21.00
C ALA A 19 -15.09 -10.96 -20.18
N PRO A 20 -14.31 -11.99 -20.52
CA PRO A 20 -13.09 -12.32 -19.77
C PRO A 20 -12.01 -11.25 -19.89
N LEU A 21 -11.88 -10.58 -21.04
CA LEU A 21 -10.92 -9.49 -21.22
C LEU A 21 -11.27 -8.28 -20.35
N LEU A 22 -12.53 -7.89 -20.30
CA LEU A 22 -12.99 -6.80 -19.43
C LEU A 22 -12.84 -7.18 -17.96
N GLY A 23 -13.12 -8.41 -17.58
CA GLY A 23 -12.89 -8.91 -16.23
C GLY A 23 -11.43 -8.88 -15.83
N ALA A 24 -10.53 -9.32 -16.70
CA ALA A 24 -9.09 -9.27 -16.47
C ALA A 24 -8.59 -7.82 -16.34
N ALA A 25 -9.02 -6.92 -17.21
CA ALA A 25 -8.67 -5.50 -17.15
C ALA A 25 -9.17 -4.85 -15.85
N TYR A 26 -10.37 -5.17 -15.42
CA TYR A 26 -10.95 -4.67 -14.16
C TYR A 26 -10.15 -5.14 -12.94
N ILE A 27 -9.83 -6.44 -12.89
CA ILE A 27 -9.02 -7.01 -11.80
C ILE A 27 -7.62 -6.37 -11.77
N HIS A 28 -7.00 -6.19 -12.94
CA HIS A 28 -5.69 -5.54 -13.04
C HIS A 28 -5.74 -4.10 -12.54
N HIS A 29 -6.77 -3.35 -12.96
CA HIS A 29 -6.97 -1.98 -12.51
C HIS A 29 -7.14 -1.89 -10.98
N GLN A 30 -7.93 -2.76 -10.39
CA GLN A 30 -8.11 -2.79 -8.92
C GLN A 30 -6.86 -3.19 -8.14
N ARG A 31 -5.97 -4.00 -8.75
CA ARG A 31 -4.71 -4.38 -8.11
C ARG A 31 -3.70 -3.24 -8.06
N ASP A 32 -3.79 -2.32 -9.02
CA ASP A 32 -2.85 -1.21 -9.16
C ASP A 32 -3.41 0.12 -8.63
N ASN A 33 -4.67 0.12 -8.21
CA ASN A 33 -5.34 1.31 -7.68
C ASN A 33 -6.10 0.94 -6.41
N PHE A 34 -5.50 1.19 -5.27
CA PHE A 34 -6.13 0.98 -3.97
C PHE A 34 -5.51 1.88 -2.91
N SER A 35 -6.24 2.11 -1.84
CA SER A 35 -5.74 2.73 -0.62
C SER A 35 -6.07 1.86 0.58
N CYS A 36 -5.24 1.93 1.60
CA CYS A 36 -5.47 1.21 2.84
C CYS A 36 -4.74 1.85 4.02
N GLU A 37 -5.30 1.62 5.19
CA GLU A 37 -4.86 2.15 6.47
C GLU A 37 -4.28 1.04 7.36
N ILE A 38 -3.21 1.37 8.08
CA ILE A 38 -2.52 0.49 9.02
C ILE A 38 -2.43 1.21 10.36
N HIS A 39 -2.84 0.57 11.44
CA HIS A 39 -2.56 1.02 12.79
C HIS A 39 -1.30 0.31 13.29
N SER A 40 -0.31 1.07 13.75
CA SER A 40 0.95 0.53 14.22
C SER A 40 1.39 1.24 15.50
N ALA A 41 1.77 0.45 16.50
CA ALA A 41 2.37 0.95 17.72
C ALA A 41 3.76 0.32 17.90
N ILE A 42 4.76 1.16 18.11
CA ILE A 42 6.13 0.74 18.42
C ILE A 42 6.43 1.14 19.85
N VAL A 43 6.76 0.17 20.68
CA VAL A 43 7.12 0.39 22.09
C VAL A 43 8.60 0.08 22.27
N ASP A 44 9.37 1.02 22.79
CA ASP A 44 10.79 0.88 23.08
C ASP A 44 11.09 1.47 24.48
N GLU A 45 11.37 0.60 25.43
CA GLU A 45 11.63 0.96 26.85
C GLU A 45 10.52 1.86 27.42
N ASN A 46 10.79 3.16 27.56
CA ASN A 46 9.88 4.16 28.12
C ASN A 46 9.25 5.06 27.04
N ARG A 47 9.29 4.65 25.78
CA ARG A 47 8.77 5.41 24.63
C ARG A 47 7.75 4.58 23.86
N MET A 48 6.69 5.23 23.45
CA MET A 48 5.67 4.64 22.61
C MET A 48 5.41 5.57 21.43
N LEU A 49 5.49 5.02 20.23
CA LEU A 49 5.09 5.67 18.99
C LEU A 49 3.84 4.98 18.49
N ASP A 50 2.71 5.68 18.53
CA ASP A 50 1.43 5.20 18.01
C ASP A 50 1.07 5.99 16.76
N VAL A 51 0.94 5.30 15.63
CA VAL A 51 0.76 5.93 14.32
C VAL A 51 -0.27 5.20 13.46
N ILE A 52 -1.00 5.99 12.72
CA ILE A 52 -1.82 5.55 11.61
C ILE A 52 -1.02 5.79 10.33
N LEU A 53 -0.94 4.79 9.46
CA LEU A 53 -0.19 4.82 8.21
C LEU A 53 -1.17 4.63 7.06
N ASP A 54 -1.29 5.64 6.20
CA ASP A 54 -2.11 5.59 5.01
C ASP A 54 -1.25 5.35 3.77
N PHE A 55 -1.52 4.26 3.08
CA PHE A 55 -0.92 3.96 1.78
C PHE A 55 -1.93 4.18 0.66
N SER A 56 -1.52 4.90 -0.36
CA SER A 56 -2.28 5.05 -1.60
C SER A 56 -1.44 4.64 -2.80
N PHE A 57 -2.00 3.76 -3.62
CA PHE A 57 -1.40 3.26 -4.86
C PHE A 57 -2.27 3.69 -6.03
N ASN A 58 -1.67 4.35 -7.01
CA ASN A 58 -2.38 4.84 -8.19
C ASN A 58 -1.49 4.72 -9.43
N ASN A 59 -1.69 3.64 -10.19
CA ASN A 59 -1.13 3.42 -11.51
C ASN A 59 0.38 3.72 -11.60
N GLY A 60 1.18 3.08 -10.76
CA GLY A 60 2.65 3.19 -10.74
C GLY A 60 3.20 4.30 -9.85
N ASN A 61 2.36 5.17 -9.32
CA ASN A 61 2.73 6.20 -8.34
C ASN A 61 1.93 6.00 -7.06
N GLY A 62 2.49 6.43 -5.95
CA GLY A 62 1.80 6.35 -4.69
C GLY A 62 2.33 7.36 -3.68
N PHE A 63 1.64 7.42 -2.58
CA PHE A 63 2.13 8.13 -1.41
C PHE A 63 1.85 7.32 -0.14
N TYR A 64 2.62 7.61 0.86
CA TYR A 64 2.50 7.14 2.21
C TYR A 64 2.38 8.37 3.12
N GLU A 65 1.38 8.38 3.94
CA GLU A 65 1.22 9.37 5.00
C GLU A 65 1.18 8.67 6.35
N SER A 66 1.83 9.24 7.35
CA SER A 66 1.71 8.80 8.73
C SER A 66 1.34 9.97 9.61
N ALA A 67 0.42 9.72 10.52
CA ALA A 67 0.03 10.66 11.56
C ALA A 67 -0.15 9.91 12.87
N GLY A 68 0.29 10.53 13.98
CA GLY A 68 0.18 9.87 15.28
C GLY A 68 0.83 10.65 16.40
N GLU A 69 1.20 9.95 17.46
CA GLU A 69 1.71 10.51 18.67
C GLU A 69 2.94 9.76 19.18
N LEU A 70 3.93 10.52 19.62
CA LEU A 70 5.08 10.02 20.36
C LEU A 70 4.89 10.35 21.85
N ILE A 71 4.92 9.34 22.70
CA ILE A 71 4.87 9.46 24.15
C ILE A 71 6.23 9.04 24.71
N GLU A 72 6.90 9.94 25.41
CA GLU A 72 8.20 9.69 26.06
C GLU A 72 8.07 9.76 27.57
N ASN A 73 8.53 8.72 28.27
CA ASN A 73 8.58 8.65 29.75
C ASN A 73 7.25 8.99 30.45
N GLY A 74 6.12 8.67 29.83
CA GLY A 74 4.79 9.01 30.37
C GLY A 74 4.49 10.52 30.35
N GLY A 75 5.23 11.29 29.56
CA GLY A 75 5.00 12.72 29.33
C GLY A 75 3.81 13.00 28.41
N SER A 76 3.64 14.27 28.08
CA SER A 76 2.57 14.69 27.16
C SER A 76 2.80 14.14 25.75
N PRO A 77 1.76 13.62 25.07
CA PRO A 77 1.85 13.16 23.69
C PRO A 77 2.34 14.28 22.77
N GLN A 78 3.27 13.94 21.87
CA GLN A 78 3.78 14.85 20.85
C GLN A 78 3.30 14.36 19.48
N SER A 79 2.62 15.22 18.74
CA SER A 79 2.15 14.91 17.39
C SER A 79 3.31 14.66 16.43
N VAL A 80 3.18 13.62 15.64
CA VAL A 80 4.13 13.22 14.60
C VAL A 80 3.39 13.08 13.28
N SER A 81 4.04 13.50 12.19
CA SER A 81 3.53 13.27 10.84
C SER A 81 4.69 13.12 9.86
N ASN A 82 4.51 12.30 8.85
CA ASN A 82 5.43 12.15 7.75
C ASN A 82 4.65 11.89 6.46
N LYS A 83 5.19 12.34 5.33
CA LYS A 83 4.65 12.08 4.01
C LYS A 83 5.79 11.73 3.06
N ILE A 84 5.58 10.67 2.30
CA ILE A 84 6.52 10.17 1.31
C ILE A 84 5.75 9.90 0.02
N THR A 85 6.26 10.39 -1.09
CA THR A 85 5.82 9.98 -2.42
C THR A 85 6.75 8.90 -2.94
N PHE A 86 6.21 7.97 -3.71
CA PHE A 86 6.98 6.88 -4.28
C PHE A 86 6.47 6.49 -5.65
N ARG A 87 7.36 5.90 -6.46
CA ARG A 87 7.01 5.14 -7.66
C ARG A 87 6.99 3.66 -7.30
N TYR A 88 6.15 2.88 -7.96
CA TYR A 88 6.12 1.44 -7.77
C TYR A 88 5.85 0.70 -9.07
N TRP A 89 6.30 -0.53 -9.11
CA TRP A 89 5.98 -1.50 -10.15
C TRP A 89 5.91 -2.90 -9.57
N ARG A 90 5.39 -3.83 -10.36
CA ARG A 90 5.30 -5.24 -9.95
C ARG A 90 6.36 -6.06 -10.67
N GLU A 91 7.03 -6.92 -9.93
CA GLU A 91 8.06 -7.81 -10.42
C GLU A 91 8.05 -9.12 -9.61
N ASP A 92 7.95 -10.26 -10.30
CA ASP A 92 7.96 -11.60 -9.69
C ASP A 92 7.00 -11.77 -8.49
N GLY A 93 5.78 -11.26 -8.64
CA GLY A 93 4.77 -11.34 -7.57
C GLY A 93 4.97 -10.37 -6.40
N SER A 94 6.04 -9.59 -6.44
CA SER A 94 6.33 -8.53 -5.47
C SER A 94 5.97 -7.16 -6.03
N VAL A 95 5.83 -6.19 -5.14
CA VAL A 95 5.71 -4.76 -5.46
C VAL A 95 7.02 -4.11 -5.02
N ILE A 96 7.68 -3.46 -5.96
CA ILE A 96 8.89 -2.68 -5.70
C ILE A 96 8.46 -1.22 -5.58
N LEU A 97 8.77 -0.60 -4.45
CA LEU A 97 8.54 0.81 -4.19
C LEU A 97 9.89 1.54 -4.17
N VAL A 98 9.95 2.72 -4.75
CA VAL A 98 11.13 3.60 -4.66
C VAL A 98 10.67 4.99 -4.23
N SER A 99 11.21 5.47 -3.12
CA SER A 99 10.89 6.79 -2.58
C SER A 99 11.43 7.90 -3.47
N ASP A 100 10.57 8.85 -3.84
CA ASP A 100 10.95 10.02 -4.64
C ASP A 100 11.23 11.24 -3.75
N GLU A 101 10.30 11.54 -2.83
CA GLU A 101 10.44 12.65 -1.87
C GLU A 101 10.10 12.17 -0.48
N THR A 102 10.91 12.58 0.48
CA THR A 102 10.71 12.28 1.90
C THR A 102 10.88 13.55 2.72
N ASN A 103 10.03 13.74 3.70
CA ASN A 103 10.31 14.70 4.75
C ASN A 103 11.36 14.12 5.68
N PRO A 104 12.47 14.82 5.97
CA PRO A 104 13.45 14.34 6.94
C PRO A 104 12.77 14.14 8.29
N LEU A 105 12.91 12.94 8.84
CA LEU A 105 12.41 12.67 10.20
C LEU A 105 13.12 13.62 11.18
N PRO A 106 12.38 14.31 12.05
CA PRO A 106 12.99 15.12 13.10
C PRO A 106 13.98 14.31 13.93
N THR A 107 15.07 14.93 14.39
CA THR A 107 16.15 14.28 15.17
C THR A 107 15.66 13.53 16.39
N ARG A 108 14.55 13.97 16.99
CA ARG A 108 13.91 13.30 18.13
C ARG A 108 13.40 11.88 17.86
N TYR A 109 13.23 11.49 16.58
CA TYR A 109 12.81 10.14 16.18
C TYR A 109 13.96 9.21 15.87
N GLU A 110 15.20 9.62 16.03
CA GLU A 110 16.38 8.80 15.75
C GLU A 110 16.38 7.46 16.48
N THR A 111 15.82 7.41 17.69
CA THR A 111 15.70 6.16 18.45
C THR A 111 14.84 5.12 17.74
N PHE A 112 13.79 5.55 17.03
CA PHE A 112 12.91 4.66 16.28
C PHE A 112 13.43 4.36 14.87
N ARG A 113 14.43 5.08 14.41
CA ARG A 113 15.02 4.92 13.08
C ARG A 113 15.49 3.49 12.80
N LYS A 114 16.01 2.81 13.81
CA LYS A 114 16.45 1.41 13.72
C LYS A 114 15.33 0.41 13.41
N TYR A 115 14.07 0.76 13.69
CA TYR A 115 12.90 -0.08 13.44
C TYR A 115 12.19 0.25 12.13
N ILE A 116 12.55 1.35 11.48
CA ILE A 116 11.88 1.89 10.30
C ILE A 116 12.80 1.70 9.09
N PRO A 117 12.40 0.98 8.03
CA PRO A 117 13.20 0.83 6.82
C PRO A 117 13.63 2.16 6.21
N ASP A 118 14.80 2.19 5.57
CA ASP A 118 15.35 3.40 4.94
C ASP A 118 14.44 4.03 3.90
N PHE A 119 13.58 3.24 3.27
CA PHE A 119 12.53 3.72 2.36
C PHE A 119 11.67 4.83 2.97
N PHE A 120 11.34 4.74 4.26
CA PHE A 120 10.51 5.72 4.96
C PHE A 120 11.28 6.94 5.47
N GLN A 121 12.60 6.96 5.27
CA GLN A 121 13.47 7.97 5.86
C GLN A 121 14.33 8.71 4.85
N GLN A 122 14.59 8.10 3.71
CA GLN A 122 15.55 8.60 2.73
C GLN A 122 14.96 8.53 1.32
N ARG A 123 15.37 9.48 0.51
CA ARG A 123 15.07 9.50 -0.92
C ARG A 123 15.85 8.41 -1.67
N ASP A 124 15.30 7.97 -2.80
CA ASP A 124 15.89 6.98 -3.71
C ASP A 124 16.20 5.63 -3.01
N ARG A 125 15.36 5.26 -2.03
CA ARG A 125 15.45 3.96 -1.35
C ARG A 125 14.36 3.03 -1.83
N GLY A 126 14.76 1.80 -2.13
CA GLY A 126 13.85 0.74 -2.54
C GLY A 126 13.26 -0.02 -1.34
N LEU A 127 12.01 -0.42 -1.48
CA LEU A 127 11.35 -1.36 -0.59
C LEU A 127 10.64 -2.42 -1.42
N ARG A 128 10.95 -3.70 -1.21
CA ARG A 128 10.30 -4.82 -1.87
C ARG A 128 9.29 -5.47 -0.93
N LEU A 129 8.02 -5.42 -1.30
CA LEU A 129 6.92 -5.99 -0.53
C LEU A 129 6.15 -7.02 -1.35
N GLN A 130 5.60 -8.02 -0.68
CA GLN A 130 4.50 -8.81 -1.23
C GLN A 130 3.20 -8.26 -0.64
N ILE A 131 2.28 -7.86 -1.49
CA ILE A 131 0.97 -7.33 -1.10
C ILE A 131 -0.08 -8.35 -1.53
N THR A 132 -0.64 -9.04 -0.56
CA THR A 132 -1.59 -10.14 -0.79
C THR A 132 -2.96 -9.75 -0.23
N PRO A 133 -4.03 -9.80 -1.05
CA PRO A 133 -5.38 -9.61 -0.53
C PRO A 133 -5.75 -10.78 0.39
N VAL A 134 -6.28 -10.46 1.57
CA VAL A 134 -6.76 -11.46 2.55
C VAL A 134 -8.25 -11.68 2.39
N ASN A 135 -8.97 -10.58 2.16
CA ASN A 135 -10.40 -10.56 1.93
C ASN A 135 -10.79 -9.35 1.04
N ALA A 136 -12.08 -9.07 0.92
CA ALA A 136 -12.57 -7.95 0.10
C ALA A 136 -12.12 -6.56 0.61
N SER A 137 -11.77 -6.46 1.92
CA SER A 137 -11.53 -5.19 2.61
C SER A 137 -10.12 -5.07 3.21
N SER A 138 -9.19 -6.01 2.92
CA SER A 138 -7.87 -5.93 3.55
C SER A 138 -6.77 -6.64 2.77
N TYR A 139 -5.53 -6.20 3.05
CA TYR A 139 -4.30 -6.74 2.51
C TYR A 139 -3.32 -7.11 3.64
N ILE A 140 -2.47 -8.10 3.39
CA ILE A 140 -1.26 -8.34 4.17
C ILE A 140 -0.06 -7.88 3.35
N PHE A 141 0.80 -7.08 3.99
CA PHE A 141 2.09 -6.67 3.48
C PHE A 141 3.16 -7.56 4.11
N THR A 142 3.93 -8.23 3.28
CA THR A 142 4.99 -9.14 3.71
C THR A 142 6.34 -8.57 3.25
N TYR A 143 7.30 -8.49 4.17
CA TYR A 143 8.66 -8.04 3.94
C TYR A 143 9.64 -9.13 4.39
N GLY A 144 10.60 -9.48 3.52
CA GLY A 144 11.58 -10.53 3.84
C GLY A 144 10.97 -11.90 4.17
N GLY A 145 9.77 -12.20 3.67
CA GLY A 145 9.06 -13.46 3.95
C GLY A 145 8.23 -13.45 5.24
N ALA A 146 8.26 -12.36 6.02
CA ALA A 146 7.45 -12.20 7.23
C ALA A 146 6.32 -11.18 7.02
N PRO A 147 5.09 -11.43 7.49
CA PRO A 147 4.03 -10.43 7.49
C PRO A 147 4.41 -9.29 8.43
N VAL A 148 4.37 -8.06 7.93
CA VAL A 148 4.76 -6.87 8.68
C VAL A 148 3.58 -5.94 8.97
N PHE A 149 2.60 -5.87 8.05
CA PHE A 149 1.45 -5.01 8.20
C PHE A 149 0.17 -5.69 7.74
N TYR A 150 -0.90 -5.41 8.46
CA TYR A 150 -2.27 -5.68 8.05
C TYR A 150 -2.91 -4.35 7.66
N CYS A 151 -3.29 -4.21 6.40
CA CYS A 151 -3.79 -2.98 5.82
C CYS A 151 -5.28 -3.11 5.50
N SER A 152 -6.10 -2.31 6.15
CA SER A 152 -7.56 -2.25 5.90
C SER A 152 -7.83 -1.24 4.78
N LYS A 153 -8.66 -1.60 3.80
CA LYS A 153 -9.07 -0.66 2.76
C LYS A 153 -9.82 0.52 3.38
N SER A 154 -9.42 1.70 3.02
CA SER A 154 -10.08 2.96 3.33
C SER A 154 -11.11 3.33 2.27
#